data_60c071d678495ce4097db58de1bceb3b
#
_entry.id   60c071d678495ce4097db58de1bceb3b
#
_cell.length_a   1.000
_cell.length_b   1.000
_cell.length_c   1.000
_cell.angle_alpha   90.00
_cell.angle_beta   90.00
_cell.angle_gamma   90.00
#
_symmetry.space_group_name_H-M   'P 1'
#
loop_
_entity.id
_entity.type
_entity.pdbx_description
1 polymer ?
#
loop_
_entity_poly.entity_id
_entity_poly.type
_entity_poly.pdbx_seq_one_letter_code
_entity_poly.pdbx_strand_id
1 'polypeptide(L)'
;MKIYPQVLSIAGSDSGGGAGIQADLKAFQTLGVFGTSVITCITAQNTQGVHGVYPLSVESVRAQILAIRDDFSIKAFKMGALCNNQIIECVADTLKTCDFGWCVLDPVMVAKNGALLLEEEAILSLKKRLLPTTHLLTPNLPEVYALTGVQVRDNKSASKAMGVLRDLGVKNAVIKGGHTEHFQGEFSNDWVFLEDAEFILNAKRFSTKNTHGTGCVLSSLIVGLLAQGLDLKNAISKAKELLTIIIQNPLNIGHGHGPLNLWSIKELV
;
A
#
# COMPACT_ATOMS: atom_id res chain seq x y z
N MET A 1 -7.90 19.49 -24.42
CA MET A 1 -7.77 18.04 -24.15
C MET A 1 -7.60 17.87 -22.65
N LYS A 2 -8.35 16.98 -21.99
CA LYS A 2 -8.20 16.73 -20.54
C LYS A 2 -6.90 15.98 -20.31
N ILE A 3 -6.00 16.52 -19.47
CA ILE A 3 -4.75 15.87 -19.07
C ILE A 3 -5.04 15.09 -17.80
N TYR A 4 -4.78 13.79 -17.80
CA TYR A 4 -4.91 12.94 -16.63
C TYR A 4 -3.56 12.81 -15.93
N PRO A 5 -3.47 13.00 -14.60
CA PRO A 5 -2.27 12.69 -13.85
C PRO A 5 -1.90 11.21 -14.02
N GLN A 6 -0.60 10.92 -14.16
CA GLN A 6 -0.09 9.57 -14.38
C GLN A 6 0.55 9.04 -13.10
N VAL A 7 0.23 7.81 -12.75
CA VAL A 7 0.70 7.14 -11.53
C VAL A 7 1.20 5.73 -11.84
N LEU A 8 2.06 5.20 -10.96
CA LEU A 8 2.64 3.87 -11.13
C LEU A 8 2.39 3.00 -9.89
N SER A 9 2.04 1.73 -10.10
CA SER A 9 2.09 0.69 -9.08
C SER A 9 3.22 -0.30 -9.39
N ILE A 10 4.13 -0.53 -8.43
CA ILE A 10 5.15 -1.57 -8.46
C ILE A 10 4.75 -2.61 -7.42
N ALA A 11 4.12 -3.72 -7.84
CA ALA A 11 3.59 -4.71 -6.91
C ALA A 11 3.34 -6.07 -7.58
N GLY A 12 2.98 -7.05 -6.76
CA GLY A 12 2.53 -8.36 -7.24
C GLY A 12 1.15 -8.29 -7.90
N SER A 13 0.90 -9.24 -8.79
CA SER A 13 -0.38 -9.43 -9.48
C SER A 13 -1.27 -10.42 -8.72
N ASP A 14 -2.49 -10.02 -8.36
CA ASP A 14 -3.53 -10.88 -7.78
C ASP A 14 -4.51 -11.36 -8.85
N SER A 15 -4.47 -12.66 -9.20
CA SER A 15 -5.39 -13.25 -10.18
C SER A 15 -6.87 -13.13 -9.80
N GLY A 16 -7.18 -13.02 -8.48
CA GLY A 16 -8.52 -12.77 -7.97
C GLY A 16 -8.98 -11.33 -8.11
N GLY A 17 -8.07 -10.42 -8.43
CA GLY A 17 -8.35 -9.01 -8.74
C GLY A 17 -8.75 -8.15 -7.56
N GLY A 18 -8.58 -8.62 -6.31
CA GLY A 18 -8.98 -7.93 -5.08
C GLY A 18 -7.85 -7.18 -4.38
N ALA A 19 -6.60 -7.49 -4.72
CA ALA A 19 -5.40 -6.86 -4.17
C ALA A 19 -4.35 -6.60 -5.27
N GLY A 20 -3.12 -6.28 -4.88
CA GLY A 20 -2.00 -6.09 -5.79
C GLY A 20 -2.28 -5.04 -6.86
N ILE A 21 -1.56 -5.13 -8.00
CA ILE A 21 -1.72 -4.17 -9.10
C ILE A 21 -3.16 -4.05 -9.60
N GLN A 22 -3.97 -5.10 -9.52
CA GLN A 22 -5.35 -5.06 -9.99
C GLN A 22 -6.22 -4.14 -9.12
N ALA A 23 -6.08 -4.22 -7.79
CA ALA A 23 -6.76 -3.29 -6.88
C ALA A 23 -6.24 -1.86 -7.04
N ASP A 24 -4.92 -1.72 -7.25
CA ASP A 24 -4.27 -0.42 -7.43
C ASP A 24 -4.79 0.27 -8.69
N LEU A 25 -4.78 -0.41 -9.84
CA LEU A 25 -5.28 0.13 -11.11
C LEU A 25 -6.77 0.48 -11.06
N LYS A 26 -7.59 -0.33 -10.37
CA LYS A 26 -9.00 -0.02 -10.14
C LYS A 26 -9.17 1.25 -9.30
N ALA A 27 -8.38 1.42 -8.23
CA ALA A 27 -8.41 2.62 -7.40
C ALA A 27 -7.98 3.86 -8.19
N PHE A 28 -6.91 3.76 -8.98
CA PHE A 28 -6.44 4.83 -9.85
C PHE A 28 -7.50 5.24 -10.87
N GLN A 29 -8.10 4.26 -11.56
CA GLN A 29 -9.15 4.52 -12.53
C GLN A 29 -10.38 5.18 -11.89
N THR A 30 -10.75 4.76 -10.68
CA THR A 30 -11.89 5.35 -9.95
C THR A 30 -11.62 6.81 -9.60
N LEU A 31 -10.38 7.16 -9.22
CA LEU A 31 -9.96 8.54 -8.96
C LEU A 31 -9.75 9.39 -10.23
N GLY A 32 -9.88 8.82 -11.43
CA GLY A 32 -9.64 9.55 -12.68
C GLY A 32 -8.17 9.87 -12.93
N VAL A 33 -7.24 9.07 -12.40
CA VAL A 33 -5.81 9.14 -12.74
C VAL A 33 -5.42 7.95 -13.62
N PHE A 34 -4.45 8.15 -14.53
CA PHE A 34 -3.99 7.09 -15.42
C PHE A 34 -2.96 6.21 -14.71
N GLY A 35 -3.33 4.96 -14.43
CA GLY A 35 -2.49 3.99 -13.74
C GLY A 35 -1.63 3.18 -14.69
N THR A 36 -0.32 3.16 -14.45
CA THR A 36 0.65 2.23 -15.03
C THR A 36 1.05 1.17 -14.00
N SER A 37 1.70 0.08 -14.42
CA SER A 37 2.09 -0.98 -13.49
C SER A 37 3.41 -1.64 -13.86
N VAL A 38 4.14 -2.06 -12.83
CA VAL A 38 5.29 -2.96 -12.87
C VAL A 38 4.96 -4.18 -12.01
N ILE A 39 4.97 -5.35 -12.60
CA ILE A 39 4.66 -6.61 -11.93
C ILE A 39 5.94 -7.19 -11.35
N THR A 40 5.95 -7.47 -10.04
CA THR A 40 7.06 -8.08 -9.32
C THR A 40 6.94 -9.60 -9.21
N CYS A 41 5.71 -10.08 -9.03
CA CYS A 41 5.36 -11.51 -9.01
C CYS A 41 3.93 -11.71 -9.49
N ILE A 42 3.62 -12.93 -9.86
CA ILE A 42 2.26 -13.37 -10.15
C ILE A 42 1.80 -14.27 -9.01
N THR A 43 0.61 -14.06 -8.46
CA THR A 43 0.02 -14.97 -7.50
C THR A 43 -1.11 -15.76 -8.14
N ALA A 44 -1.15 -17.08 -7.89
CA ALA A 44 -2.35 -17.89 -8.07
C ALA A 44 -3.20 -17.71 -6.81
N GLN A 45 -4.13 -16.78 -6.86
CA GLN A 45 -4.89 -16.31 -5.70
C GLN A 45 -6.35 -16.10 -6.04
N ASN A 46 -7.21 -16.34 -5.06
CA ASN A 46 -8.65 -16.05 -5.09
C ASN A 46 -9.12 -15.57 -3.71
N THR A 47 -10.44 -15.43 -3.50
CA THR A 47 -11.00 -14.98 -2.21
C THR A 47 -10.76 -15.94 -1.04
N GLN A 48 -10.39 -17.19 -1.31
CA GLN A 48 -10.13 -18.21 -0.29
C GLN A 48 -8.66 -18.22 0.17
N GLY A 49 -7.71 -17.73 -0.67
CA GLY A 49 -6.31 -17.65 -0.30
C GLY A 49 -5.33 -17.57 -1.47
N VAL A 50 -4.05 -17.56 -1.10
CA VAL A 50 -2.90 -17.65 -2.02
C VAL A 50 -2.50 -19.11 -2.17
N HIS A 51 -2.55 -19.62 -3.39
CA HIS A 51 -2.23 -21.02 -3.73
C HIS A 51 -0.81 -21.15 -4.32
N GLY A 52 -0.23 -20.05 -4.81
CA GLY A 52 1.12 -20.03 -5.34
C GLY A 52 1.61 -18.59 -5.56
N VAL A 53 2.92 -18.39 -5.43
CA VAL A 53 3.61 -17.12 -5.68
C VAL A 53 4.75 -17.38 -6.65
N TYR A 54 4.78 -16.66 -7.76
CA TYR A 54 5.73 -16.83 -8.85
C TYR A 54 6.47 -15.49 -9.09
N PRO A 55 7.66 -15.30 -8.50
CA PRO A 55 8.47 -14.10 -8.73
C PRO A 55 8.81 -13.95 -10.20
N LEU A 56 8.78 -12.73 -10.72
CA LEU A 56 9.36 -12.43 -12.02
C LEU A 56 10.88 -12.31 -11.92
N SER A 57 11.58 -12.43 -13.06
CA SER A 57 13.02 -12.22 -13.08
C SER A 57 13.36 -10.75 -12.82
N VAL A 58 14.51 -10.51 -12.23
CA VAL A 58 15.05 -9.17 -11.96
C VAL A 58 15.12 -8.33 -13.24
N GLU A 59 15.54 -8.95 -14.34
CA GLU A 59 15.62 -8.31 -15.66
C GLU A 59 14.24 -7.86 -16.16
N SER A 60 13.22 -8.70 -15.95
CA SER A 60 11.85 -8.37 -16.34
C SER A 60 11.30 -7.20 -15.53
N VAL A 61 11.54 -7.17 -14.22
CA VAL A 61 11.10 -6.07 -13.33
C VAL A 61 11.81 -4.77 -13.73
N ARG A 62 13.12 -4.82 -13.93
CA ARG A 62 13.91 -3.66 -14.38
C ARG A 62 13.42 -3.13 -15.72
N ALA A 63 13.20 -4.00 -16.70
CA ALA A 63 12.75 -3.61 -18.03
C ALA A 63 11.41 -2.89 -18.00
N GLN A 64 10.46 -3.35 -17.16
CA GLN A 64 9.17 -2.69 -16.97
C GLN A 64 9.33 -1.28 -16.36
N ILE A 65 10.18 -1.11 -15.32
CA ILE A 65 10.42 0.21 -14.71
C ILE A 65 11.01 1.18 -15.74
N LEU A 66 12.01 0.73 -16.52
CA LEU A 66 12.66 1.56 -17.52
C LEU A 66 11.71 1.94 -18.65
N ALA A 67 10.86 1.03 -19.12
CA ALA A 67 9.85 1.32 -20.14
C ALA A 67 8.87 2.41 -19.69
N ILE A 68 8.45 2.39 -18.40
CA ILE A 68 7.60 3.45 -17.84
C ILE A 68 8.37 4.75 -17.70
N ARG A 69 9.62 4.72 -17.21
CA ARG A 69 10.47 5.91 -17.06
C ARG A 69 10.67 6.65 -18.38
N ASP A 70 10.87 5.91 -19.44
CA ASP A 70 11.27 6.47 -20.75
C ASP A 70 10.11 7.11 -21.51
N ASP A 71 8.84 6.85 -21.13
CA ASP A 71 7.66 7.30 -21.87
C ASP A 71 6.63 8.09 -21.02
N PHE A 72 6.51 7.81 -19.71
CA PHE A 72 5.45 8.36 -18.89
C PHE A 72 5.94 9.46 -17.92
N SER A 73 5.08 10.48 -17.71
CA SER A 73 5.32 11.56 -16.73
C SER A 73 4.65 11.23 -15.38
N ILE A 74 5.22 10.28 -14.64
CA ILE A 74 4.69 9.83 -13.37
C ILE A 74 4.76 10.94 -12.31
N LYS A 75 3.66 11.19 -11.59
CA LYS A 75 3.54 12.20 -10.53
C LYS A 75 3.64 11.60 -9.13
N ALA A 76 3.19 10.37 -8.98
CA ALA A 76 3.26 9.62 -7.75
C ALA A 76 3.27 8.13 -8.05
N PHE A 77 3.90 7.35 -7.18
CA PHE A 77 3.92 5.90 -7.32
C PHE A 77 3.81 5.20 -5.97
N LYS A 78 3.39 3.97 -6.03
CA LYS A 78 3.35 3.08 -4.88
C LYS A 78 4.27 1.89 -5.11
N MET A 79 4.87 1.40 -4.03
CA MET A 79 5.44 0.06 -3.94
C MET A 79 4.58 -0.80 -3.01
N GLY A 80 4.22 -2.02 -3.44
CA GLY A 80 3.47 -3.00 -2.66
C GLY A 80 4.29 -4.26 -2.41
N ALA A 81 3.72 -5.45 -2.69
CA ALA A 81 4.42 -6.72 -2.53
C ALA A 81 5.60 -6.83 -3.52
N LEU A 82 6.83 -6.88 -3.00
CA LEU A 82 8.08 -6.94 -3.78
C LEU A 82 8.67 -8.36 -3.85
N CYS A 83 8.04 -9.31 -3.18
CA CYS A 83 8.27 -10.74 -3.26
C CYS A 83 9.58 -11.24 -2.62
N ASN A 84 10.76 -10.76 -3.01
CA ASN A 84 12.04 -11.25 -2.51
C ASN A 84 13.13 -10.17 -2.48
N ASN A 85 14.25 -10.51 -1.87
CA ASN A 85 15.42 -9.64 -1.72
C ASN A 85 15.96 -9.13 -3.07
N GLN A 86 16.10 -10.00 -4.06
CA GLN A 86 16.67 -9.64 -5.36
C GLN A 86 15.82 -8.59 -6.10
N ILE A 87 14.49 -8.70 -6.01
CA ILE A 87 13.57 -7.72 -6.59
C ILE A 87 13.65 -6.40 -5.83
N ILE A 88 13.71 -6.42 -4.48
CA ILE A 88 13.89 -5.21 -3.67
C ILE A 88 15.14 -4.44 -4.06
N GLU A 89 16.28 -5.14 -4.18
CA GLU A 89 17.55 -4.54 -4.58
C GLU A 89 17.45 -3.95 -6.01
N CYS A 90 16.87 -4.69 -6.94
CA CYS A 90 16.67 -4.23 -8.31
C CYS A 90 15.79 -2.98 -8.38
N VAL A 91 14.65 -2.97 -7.67
CA VAL A 91 13.75 -1.82 -7.60
C VAL A 91 14.47 -0.62 -7.00
N ALA A 92 15.15 -0.80 -5.86
CA ALA A 92 15.90 0.28 -5.19
C ALA A 92 16.99 0.88 -6.09
N ASP A 93 17.72 0.06 -6.83
CA ASP A 93 18.77 0.56 -7.73
C ASP A 93 18.20 1.23 -8.97
N THR A 94 17.14 0.68 -9.55
CA THR A 94 16.54 1.24 -10.77
C THR A 94 15.87 2.58 -10.48
N LEU A 95 15.17 2.71 -9.36
CA LEU A 95 14.49 3.94 -8.95
C LEU A 95 15.44 5.13 -8.73
N LYS A 96 16.73 4.91 -8.46
CA LYS A 96 17.73 5.99 -8.39
C LYS A 96 17.86 6.79 -9.69
N THR A 97 17.48 6.19 -10.81
CA THR A 97 17.53 6.82 -12.14
C THR A 97 16.17 7.36 -12.60
N CYS A 98 15.14 7.32 -11.73
CA CYS A 98 13.77 7.68 -12.05
C CYS A 98 13.34 8.88 -11.22
N ASP A 99 12.61 9.81 -11.85
CA ASP A 99 11.88 10.87 -11.17
C ASP A 99 10.37 10.58 -11.30
N PHE A 100 9.83 9.83 -10.33
CA PHE A 100 8.42 9.44 -10.28
C PHE A 100 7.60 10.21 -9.24
N GLY A 101 8.15 11.31 -8.71
CA GLY A 101 7.48 12.16 -7.73
C GLY A 101 7.26 11.45 -6.38
N TRP A 102 6.03 11.56 -5.84
CA TRP A 102 5.70 11.00 -4.52
C TRP A 102 5.82 9.49 -4.47
N CYS A 103 6.53 8.96 -3.47
CA CYS A 103 6.71 7.53 -3.21
C CYS A 103 5.92 7.11 -1.97
N VAL A 104 4.96 6.21 -2.13
CA VAL A 104 4.23 5.55 -1.04
C VAL A 104 4.61 4.08 -0.99
N LEU A 105 5.12 3.62 0.16
CA LEU A 105 5.47 2.21 0.38
C LEU A 105 4.43 1.56 1.31
N ASP A 106 3.70 0.59 0.79
CA ASP A 106 2.91 -0.37 1.56
C ASP A 106 3.76 -1.63 1.76
N PRO A 107 4.37 -1.84 2.94
CA PRO A 107 5.41 -2.86 3.12
C PRO A 107 4.80 -4.24 3.33
N VAL A 108 4.13 -4.77 2.31
CA VAL A 108 3.40 -6.03 2.37
C VAL A 108 4.34 -7.19 2.64
N MET A 109 4.26 -7.78 3.83
CA MET A 109 5.11 -8.90 4.27
C MET A 109 4.36 -10.22 4.35
N VAL A 110 3.06 -10.17 4.61
CA VAL A 110 2.21 -11.35 4.81
C VAL A 110 0.90 -11.17 4.05
N ALA A 111 0.49 -12.21 3.34
CA ALA A 111 -0.84 -12.24 2.71
C ALA A 111 -1.94 -12.37 3.77
N LYS A 112 -3.20 -12.05 3.42
CA LYS A 112 -4.32 -12.06 4.34
C LYS A 112 -4.60 -13.43 4.99
N ASN A 113 -4.27 -14.51 4.30
CA ASN A 113 -4.39 -15.88 4.81
C ASN A 113 -3.18 -16.33 5.67
N GLY A 114 -2.25 -15.42 6.02
CA GLY A 114 -1.06 -15.72 6.80
C GLY A 114 0.13 -16.24 5.99
N ALA A 115 0.01 -16.38 4.66
CA ALA A 115 1.14 -16.79 3.83
C ALA A 115 2.24 -15.71 3.85
N LEU A 116 3.47 -16.11 4.18
CA LEU A 116 4.63 -15.22 4.18
C LEU A 116 4.93 -14.81 2.73
N LEU A 117 4.99 -13.52 2.47
CA LEU A 117 5.31 -12.93 1.16
C LEU A 117 6.71 -12.33 1.12
N LEU A 118 7.34 -12.15 2.28
CA LEU A 118 8.66 -11.56 2.39
C LEU A 118 9.47 -12.29 3.46
N GLU A 119 10.64 -12.79 3.08
CA GLU A 119 11.57 -13.45 3.99
C GLU A 119 12.38 -12.42 4.80
N GLU A 120 13.04 -12.86 5.88
CA GLU A 120 13.77 -12.00 6.80
C GLU A 120 14.87 -11.18 6.11
N GLU A 121 15.64 -11.79 5.21
CA GLU A 121 16.67 -11.11 4.41
C GLU A 121 16.07 -9.96 3.57
N ALA A 122 14.91 -10.20 2.98
CA ALA A 122 14.21 -9.20 2.19
C ALA A 122 13.69 -8.03 3.06
N ILE A 123 13.29 -8.29 4.32
CA ILE A 123 12.93 -7.24 5.27
C ILE A 123 14.15 -6.38 5.61
N LEU A 124 15.34 -6.96 5.76
CA LEU A 124 16.58 -6.21 5.99
C LEU A 124 16.92 -5.31 4.81
N SER A 125 16.80 -5.80 3.59
CA SER A 125 17.01 -4.98 2.39
C SER A 125 15.96 -3.88 2.24
N LEU A 126 14.69 -4.16 2.52
CA LEU A 126 13.64 -3.16 2.54
C LEU A 126 13.97 -2.03 3.52
N LYS A 127 14.40 -2.36 4.76
CA LYS A 127 14.81 -1.38 5.76
C LYS A 127 15.99 -0.51 5.28
N LYS A 128 16.99 -1.13 4.67
CA LYS A 128 18.22 -0.44 4.28
C LYS A 128 18.08 0.36 2.99
N ARG A 129 17.30 -0.14 2.03
CA ARG A 129 17.30 0.37 0.65
C ARG A 129 16.09 1.21 0.30
N LEU A 130 14.90 0.88 0.82
CA LEU A 130 13.65 1.52 0.43
C LEU A 130 13.10 2.47 1.47
N LEU A 131 13.14 2.14 2.77
CA LEU A 131 12.61 3.02 3.81
C LEU A 131 13.17 4.44 3.74
N PRO A 132 14.53 4.66 3.60
CA PRO A 132 15.07 6.02 3.56
C PRO A 132 14.66 6.84 2.33
N THR A 133 14.18 6.19 1.27
CA THR A 133 13.77 6.86 0.02
C THR A 133 12.25 7.06 -0.09
N THR A 134 11.51 6.57 0.89
CA THR A 134 10.05 6.59 0.90
C THR A 134 9.51 7.90 1.46
N HIS A 135 8.58 8.56 0.75
CA HIS A 135 7.91 9.77 1.23
C HIS A 135 6.83 9.45 2.27
N LEU A 136 6.14 8.32 2.12
CA LEU A 136 5.14 7.85 3.08
C LEU A 136 5.18 6.33 3.21
N LEU A 137 5.27 5.84 4.44
CA LEU A 137 5.17 4.41 4.77
C LEU A 137 3.76 4.11 5.33
N THR A 138 3.11 3.01 4.88
CA THR A 138 1.75 2.65 5.33
C THR A 138 1.69 1.25 5.95
N PRO A 139 2.40 0.95 7.03
CA PRO A 139 2.46 -0.38 7.64
C PRO A 139 1.21 -0.68 8.46
N ASN A 140 0.80 -1.94 8.49
CA ASN A 140 -0.12 -2.47 9.50
C ASN A 140 0.64 -2.84 10.79
N LEU A 141 -0.06 -3.25 11.86
CA LEU A 141 0.57 -3.52 13.16
C LEU A 141 1.57 -4.69 13.12
N PRO A 142 1.30 -5.83 12.46
CA PRO A 142 2.31 -6.88 12.24
C PRO A 142 3.55 -6.38 11.48
N GLU A 143 3.36 -5.58 10.46
CA GLU A 143 4.45 -4.99 9.67
C GLU A 143 5.28 -4.00 10.50
N VAL A 144 4.63 -3.17 11.33
CA VAL A 144 5.35 -2.31 12.29
C VAL A 144 6.21 -3.14 13.23
N TYR A 145 5.66 -4.24 13.78
CA TYR A 145 6.43 -5.11 14.65
C TYR A 145 7.64 -5.72 13.94
N ALA A 146 7.48 -6.22 12.71
CA ALA A 146 8.58 -6.77 11.92
C ALA A 146 9.66 -5.72 11.59
N LEU A 147 9.25 -4.48 11.35
CA LEU A 147 10.17 -3.38 11.05
C LEU A 147 10.89 -2.85 12.28
N THR A 148 10.21 -2.76 13.44
CA THR A 148 10.70 -2.01 14.60
C THR A 148 10.95 -2.84 15.86
N GLY A 149 10.40 -4.05 15.94
CA GLY A 149 10.34 -4.85 17.18
C GLY A 149 9.37 -4.28 18.22
N VAL A 150 8.63 -3.21 17.93
CA VAL A 150 7.68 -2.57 18.83
C VAL A 150 6.26 -3.05 18.57
N GLN A 151 5.64 -3.62 19.60
CA GLN A 151 4.23 -3.98 19.55
C GLN A 151 3.36 -2.75 19.85
N VAL A 152 2.65 -2.24 18.84
CA VAL A 152 1.76 -1.08 18.98
C VAL A 152 0.43 -1.52 19.58
N ARG A 153 0.06 -0.88 20.71
CA ARG A 153 -1.19 -1.13 21.44
C ARG A 153 -1.96 0.16 21.76
N ASP A 154 -1.27 1.29 21.77
CA ASP A 154 -1.76 2.60 22.15
C ASP A 154 -0.94 3.72 21.50
N ASN A 155 -1.29 4.96 21.76
CA ASN A 155 -0.59 6.12 21.23
C ASN A 155 0.89 6.15 21.62
N LYS A 156 1.22 5.78 22.88
CA LYS A 156 2.60 5.78 23.39
C LYS A 156 3.48 4.78 22.66
N SER A 157 2.98 3.57 22.44
CA SER A 157 3.69 2.54 21.69
C SER A 157 3.74 2.85 20.20
N ALA A 158 2.73 3.52 19.63
CA ALA A 158 2.76 4.01 18.25
C ALA A 158 3.86 5.08 18.05
N SER A 159 3.95 6.06 18.95
CA SER A 159 5.03 7.06 18.92
C SER A 159 6.42 6.44 19.13
N LYS A 160 6.53 5.41 19.99
CA LYS A 160 7.79 4.64 20.13
C LYS A 160 8.18 3.93 18.84
N ALA A 161 7.22 3.29 18.18
CA ALA A 161 7.46 2.62 16.89
C ALA A 161 7.90 3.64 15.83
N MET A 162 7.23 4.81 15.77
CA MET A 162 7.62 5.89 14.85
C MET A 162 9.05 6.39 15.11
N GLY A 163 9.48 6.47 16.38
CA GLY A 163 10.87 6.79 16.72
C GLY A 163 11.86 5.85 16.03
N VAL A 164 11.63 4.54 16.15
CA VAL A 164 12.47 3.53 15.47
C VAL A 164 12.38 3.63 13.95
N LEU A 165 11.20 3.91 13.39
CA LEU A 165 11.05 4.13 11.94
C LEU A 165 11.82 5.37 11.47
N ARG A 166 11.85 6.44 12.27
CA ARG A 166 12.68 7.64 11.99
C ARG A 166 14.17 7.32 11.98
N ASP A 167 14.65 6.48 12.89
CA ASP A 167 16.04 6.00 12.91
C ASP A 167 16.38 5.16 11.66
N LEU A 168 15.37 4.54 11.04
CA LEU A 168 15.47 3.85 9.76
C LEU A 168 15.28 4.78 8.54
N GLY A 169 15.15 6.09 8.74
CA GLY A 169 15.04 7.10 7.68
C GLY A 169 13.61 7.41 7.21
N VAL A 170 12.58 6.84 7.86
CA VAL A 170 11.18 7.13 7.49
C VAL A 170 10.78 8.50 8.02
N LYS A 171 10.30 9.37 7.14
CA LYS A 171 9.85 10.72 7.49
C LYS A 171 8.37 10.77 7.87
N ASN A 172 7.52 10.10 7.09
CA ASN A 172 6.09 10.10 7.28
C ASN A 172 5.55 8.67 7.31
N ALA A 173 4.59 8.38 8.20
CA ALA A 173 3.98 7.07 8.30
C ALA A 173 2.49 7.14 8.65
N VAL A 174 1.72 6.18 8.11
CA VAL A 174 0.36 5.85 8.56
C VAL A 174 0.39 4.44 9.13
N ILE A 175 0.41 4.30 10.45
CA ILE A 175 0.32 3.01 11.14
C ILE A 175 -1.15 2.60 11.17
N LYS A 176 -1.50 1.56 10.38
CA LYS A 176 -2.88 1.09 10.19
C LYS A 176 -3.33 0.24 11.39
N GLY A 177 -4.30 0.70 12.18
CA GLY A 177 -4.83 -0.01 13.36
C GLY A 177 -6.00 -0.95 13.08
N GLY A 178 -6.35 -1.19 11.82
CA GLY A 178 -7.51 -2.01 11.43
C GLY A 178 -7.42 -3.50 11.74
N HIS A 179 -6.24 -4.05 12.00
CA HIS A 179 -5.96 -5.49 12.11
C HIS A 179 -5.92 -6.01 13.57
N THR A 180 -6.50 -5.34 14.53
CA THR A 180 -6.45 -5.79 15.92
C THR A 180 -7.69 -6.58 16.30
N GLU A 181 -7.55 -7.89 16.41
CA GLU A 181 -8.50 -8.76 17.13
C GLU A 181 -8.59 -8.38 18.63
N HIS A 182 -7.60 -7.67 19.15
CA HIS A 182 -7.49 -7.25 20.54
C HIS A 182 -8.12 -5.89 20.86
N PHE A 183 -8.40 -5.05 19.86
CA PHE A 183 -9.12 -3.80 20.04
C PHE A 183 -10.62 -4.04 19.77
N GLN A 184 -11.36 -4.46 20.79
CA GLN A 184 -12.82 -4.62 20.76
C GLN A 184 -13.56 -3.27 20.76
N GLY A 185 -13.03 -2.25 20.09
CA GLY A 185 -13.65 -0.94 19.98
C GLY A 185 -14.49 -0.79 18.71
N GLU A 186 -15.49 0.10 18.77
CA GLU A 186 -16.32 0.48 17.61
C GLU A 186 -15.53 1.16 16.49
N PHE A 187 -14.28 1.59 16.79
CA PHE A 187 -13.46 2.38 15.88
C PHE A 187 -12.15 1.65 15.52
N SER A 188 -11.71 1.86 14.29
CA SER A 188 -10.36 1.55 13.80
C SER A 188 -9.57 2.85 13.76
N ASN A 189 -8.48 2.90 14.52
CA ASN A 189 -7.64 4.08 14.62
C ASN A 189 -6.38 3.87 13.80
N ASP A 190 -6.09 4.81 12.88
CA ASP A 190 -4.79 4.85 12.20
C ASP A 190 -4.00 6.03 12.79
N TRP A 191 -2.77 5.78 13.21
CA TRP A 191 -1.84 6.81 13.70
C TRP A 191 -1.09 7.41 12.51
N VAL A 192 -1.24 8.71 12.31
CA VAL A 192 -0.55 9.45 11.25
C VAL A 192 0.56 10.29 11.86
N PHE A 193 1.77 10.06 11.39
CA PHE A 193 2.97 10.80 11.76
C PHE A 193 3.54 11.45 10.49
N LEU A 194 3.52 12.77 10.46
CA LEU A 194 4.15 13.58 9.41
C LEU A 194 5.36 14.32 9.97
N GLU A 195 6.17 14.92 9.11
CA GLU A 195 7.31 15.74 9.55
C GLU A 195 6.85 16.94 10.40
N ASP A 196 5.67 17.48 10.12
CA ASP A 196 5.11 18.69 10.72
C ASP A 196 3.83 18.49 11.54
N ALA A 197 3.28 17.29 11.59
CA ALA A 197 2.02 17.00 12.28
C ALA A 197 1.90 15.54 12.75
N GLU A 198 1.19 15.36 13.87
CA GLU A 198 0.78 14.04 14.35
C GLU A 198 -0.72 14.08 14.67
N PHE A 199 -1.48 13.08 14.20
CA PHE A 199 -2.91 12.98 14.45
C PHE A 199 -3.41 11.53 14.30
N ILE A 200 -4.65 11.28 14.74
CA ILE A 200 -5.29 9.97 14.65
C ILE A 200 -6.49 10.09 13.71
N LEU A 201 -6.57 9.17 12.76
CA LEU A 201 -7.74 8.99 11.93
C LEU A 201 -8.62 7.89 12.52
N ASN A 202 -9.80 8.28 13.00
CA ASN A 202 -10.80 7.38 13.53
C ASN A 202 -11.79 7.01 12.43
N ALA A 203 -12.05 5.72 12.25
CA ALA A 203 -13.12 5.25 11.37
C ALA A 203 -13.93 4.17 12.06
N LYS A 204 -15.25 4.19 11.87
CA LYS A 204 -16.13 3.15 12.40
C LYS A 204 -15.75 1.79 11.84
N ARG A 205 -15.76 0.76 12.67
CA ARG A 205 -15.59 -0.63 12.25
C ARG A 205 -16.89 -1.16 11.68
N PHE A 206 -16.79 -1.88 10.59
CA PHE A 206 -17.92 -2.59 9.99
C PHE A 206 -17.67 -4.09 10.06
N SER A 207 -18.71 -4.83 10.46
CA SER A 207 -18.66 -6.30 10.46
C SER A 207 -18.77 -6.80 9.03
N THR A 208 -17.64 -7.01 8.38
CA THR A 208 -17.57 -7.53 7.01
C THR A 208 -16.35 -8.42 6.82
N LYS A 209 -16.51 -9.50 6.05
CA LYS A 209 -15.39 -10.33 5.58
C LYS A 209 -14.75 -9.81 4.29
N ASN A 210 -15.38 -8.81 3.64
CA ASN A 210 -14.93 -8.26 2.36
C ASN A 210 -13.89 -7.15 2.59
N THR A 211 -12.70 -7.54 3.03
CA THR A 211 -11.59 -6.64 3.37
C THR A 211 -10.30 -7.01 2.64
N HIS A 212 -10.40 -7.86 1.59
CA HIS A 212 -9.23 -8.21 0.77
C HIS A 212 -8.77 -7.01 -0.03
N GLY A 213 -7.46 -6.69 0.07
CA GLY A 213 -6.86 -5.54 -0.62
C GLY A 213 -7.03 -4.19 0.06
N THR A 214 -7.51 -4.13 1.32
CA THR A 214 -7.70 -2.85 2.05
C THR A 214 -6.42 -2.02 2.12
N GLY A 215 -5.26 -2.63 2.41
CA GLY A 215 -3.96 -1.93 2.41
C GLY A 215 -3.60 -1.40 1.03
N CYS A 216 -3.69 -2.25 0.01
CA CYS A 216 -3.43 -1.87 -1.38
C CYS A 216 -4.30 -0.69 -1.82
N VAL A 217 -5.60 -0.74 -1.55
CA VAL A 217 -6.54 0.32 -1.93
C VAL A 217 -6.23 1.62 -1.18
N LEU A 218 -5.96 1.58 0.15
CA LEU A 218 -5.60 2.79 0.90
C LEU A 218 -4.38 3.48 0.30
N SER A 219 -3.29 2.75 0.12
CA SER A 219 -2.04 3.31 -0.42
C SER A 219 -2.22 3.82 -1.86
N SER A 220 -3.05 3.16 -2.67
CA SER A 220 -3.34 3.60 -4.04
C SER A 220 -4.26 4.83 -4.09
N LEU A 221 -5.24 4.93 -3.21
CA LEU A 221 -6.04 6.16 -3.07
C LEU A 221 -5.15 7.35 -2.68
N ILE A 222 -4.22 7.16 -1.73
CA ILE A 222 -3.25 8.22 -1.36
C ILE A 222 -2.42 8.63 -2.57
N VAL A 223 -1.84 7.68 -3.31
CA VAL A 223 -1.04 7.97 -4.52
C VAL A 223 -1.84 8.73 -5.57
N GLY A 224 -3.07 8.31 -5.85
CA GLY A 224 -3.92 8.98 -6.82
C GLY A 224 -4.25 10.43 -6.42
N LEU A 225 -4.55 10.66 -5.13
CA LEU A 225 -4.86 11.98 -4.60
C LEU A 225 -3.62 12.90 -4.58
N LEU A 226 -2.44 12.38 -4.26
CA LEU A 226 -1.17 13.12 -4.36
C LEU A 226 -0.88 13.52 -5.82
N ALA A 227 -1.12 12.62 -6.77
CA ALA A 227 -0.94 12.91 -8.19
C ALA A 227 -1.92 13.97 -8.71
N GLN A 228 -3.10 14.11 -8.09
CA GLN A 228 -4.07 15.17 -8.34
C GLN A 228 -3.67 16.52 -7.71
N GLY A 229 -2.59 16.55 -6.90
CA GLY A 229 -2.07 17.78 -6.29
C GLY A 229 -2.53 18.06 -4.86
N LEU A 230 -3.18 17.11 -4.18
CA LEU A 230 -3.44 17.25 -2.75
C LEU A 230 -2.12 17.18 -1.97
N ASP A 231 -2.01 17.94 -0.90
CA ASP A 231 -0.92 17.75 0.08
C ASP A 231 -1.07 16.42 0.82
N LEU A 232 0.01 16.00 1.47
CA LEU A 232 0.10 14.68 2.09
C LEU A 232 -0.97 14.44 3.16
N LYS A 233 -1.23 15.45 4.02
CA LYS A 233 -2.23 15.37 5.09
C LYS A 233 -3.65 15.20 4.53
N ASN A 234 -4.00 16.01 3.54
CA ASN A 234 -5.32 15.97 2.91
C ASN A 234 -5.50 14.68 2.08
N ALA A 235 -4.46 14.24 1.37
CA ALA A 235 -4.49 12.97 0.62
C ALA A 235 -4.73 11.77 1.55
N ILE A 236 -4.04 11.68 2.70
CA ILE A 236 -4.21 10.61 3.69
C ILE A 236 -5.64 10.65 4.28
N SER A 237 -6.10 11.83 4.70
CA SER A 237 -7.42 12.00 5.31
C SER A 237 -8.54 11.61 4.34
N LYS A 238 -8.47 12.11 3.10
CA LYS A 238 -9.46 11.81 2.06
C LYS A 238 -9.44 10.34 1.65
N ALA A 239 -8.26 9.73 1.52
CA ALA A 239 -8.14 8.30 1.25
C ALA A 239 -8.80 7.44 2.34
N LYS A 240 -8.66 7.83 3.62
CA LYS A 240 -9.33 7.12 4.74
C LYS A 240 -10.84 7.27 4.69
N GLU A 241 -11.38 8.45 4.36
CA GLU A 241 -12.82 8.65 4.15
C GLU A 241 -13.35 7.74 3.04
N LEU A 242 -12.73 7.79 1.86
CA LEU A 242 -13.12 6.97 0.71
C LEU A 242 -13.05 5.48 1.03
N LEU A 243 -11.96 5.03 1.67
CA LEU A 243 -11.82 3.64 2.09
C LEU A 243 -12.93 3.21 3.06
N THR A 244 -13.33 4.09 3.98
CA THR A 244 -14.41 3.82 4.93
C THR A 244 -15.73 3.59 4.20
N ILE A 245 -16.06 4.42 3.21
CA ILE A 245 -17.25 4.26 2.36
C ILE A 245 -17.19 2.94 1.57
N ILE A 246 -16.03 2.60 1.02
CA ILE A 246 -15.80 1.36 0.27
C ILE A 246 -16.06 0.13 1.16
N ILE A 247 -15.56 0.12 2.39
CA ILE A 247 -15.74 -0.99 3.34
C ILE A 247 -17.20 -1.10 3.80
N GLN A 248 -17.89 0.04 3.94
CA GLN A 248 -19.30 0.11 4.35
C GLN A 248 -20.24 -0.50 3.29
N ASN A 249 -19.83 -0.53 2.03
CA ASN A 249 -20.63 -1.01 0.90
C ASN A 249 -20.03 -2.30 0.30
N PRO A 250 -20.09 -3.45 0.99
CA PRO A 250 -19.40 -4.65 0.59
C PRO A 250 -19.93 -5.25 -0.72
N LEU A 251 -19.06 -5.89 -1.49
CA LEU A 251 -19.41 -6.73 -2.64
C LEU A 251 -19.63 -8.18 -2.18
N ASN A 252 -20.57 -8.85 -2.81
CA ASN A 252 -20.78 -10.27 -2.59
C ASN A 252 -20.16 -11.09 -3.74
N ILE A 253 -18.81 -11.14 -3.76
CA ILE A 253 -18.02 -11.81 -4.80
C ILE A 253 -17.09 -12.84 -4.17
N GLY A 254 -17.10 -14.08 -4.70
CA GLY A 254 -16.32 -15.19 -4.21
C GLY A 254 -16.88 -15.81 -2.92
N HIS A 255 -16.23 -16.85 -2.43
CA HIS A 255 -16.68 -17.64 -1.28
C HIS A 255 -15.89 -17.38 0.01
N GLY A 256 -14.77 -16.65 -0.08
CA GLY A 256 -13.86 -16.32 1.04
C GLY A 256 -13.92 -14.84 1.42
N HIS A 257 -12.73 -14.25 1.64
CA HIS A 257 -12.60 -12.82 1.88
C HIS A 257 -12.77 -12.07 0.55
N GLY A 258 -13.92 -11.40 0.38
CA GLY A 258 -14.25 -10.69 -0.84
C GLY A 258 -13.43 -9.41 -1.06
N PRO A 259 -13.37 -8.92 -2.32
CA PRO A 259 -12.70 -7.67 -2.68
C PRO A 259 -13.49 -6.45 -2.21
N LEU A 260 -12.83 -5.30 -2.23
CA LEU A 260 -13.42 -4.00 -1.94
C LEU A 260 -14.28 -3.47 -3.10
N ASN A 261 -15.35 -2.73 -2.76
CA ASN A 261 -16.29 -2.14 -3.71
C ASN A 261 -15.88 -0.72 -4.12
N LEU A 262 -14.96 -0.62 -5.06
CA LEU A 262 -14.51 0.69 -5.58
C LEU A 262 -15.61 1.46 -6.35
N TRP A 263 -16.66 0.79 -6.84
CA TRP A 263 -17.78 1.48 -7.49
C TRP A 263 -18.56 2.38 -6.51
N SER A 264 -18.54 2.08 -5.20
CA SER A 264 -19.26 2.86 -4.18
C SER A 264 -18.80 4.31 -4.02
N ILE A 265 -17.63 4.65 -4.55
CA ILE A 265 -17.08 6.02 -4.49
C ILE A 265 -17.01 6.70 -5.87
N LYS A 266 -17.50 6.06 -6.94
CA LYS A 266 -17.36 6.56 -8.32
C LYS A 266 -17.96 7.96 -8.52
N GLU A 267 -19.03 8.30 -7.81
CA GLU A 267 -19.70 9.59 -7.93
C GLU A 267 -19.17 10.64 -6.93
N LEU A 268 -18.21 10.28 -6.09
CA LEU A 268 -17.63 11.13 -5.04
C LEU A 268 -16.26 11.69 -5.41
N VAL A 269 -15.70 11.26 -6.54
CA VAL A 269 -14.32 11.55 -6.96
C VAL A 269 -14.23 12.06 -8.38
#